data_8688a005071f0d6fcd782e113cf9ace8
#
_entry.id   8688a005071f0d6fcd782e113cf9ace8
#
_cell.length_a   1.000
_cell.length_b   1.000
_cell.length_c   1.000
_cell.angle_alpha   90.00
_cell.angle_beta   90.00
_cell.angle_gamma   90.00
#
_symmetry.space_group_name_H-M   'P 1'
#
loop_
_entity.id
_entity.type
_entity.pdbx_description
1 polymer ?
#
loop_
_entity_poly.entity_id
_entity_poly.type
_entity_poly.pdbx_seq_one_letter_code
_entity_poly.pdbx_strand_id
1 'polypeptide(L)'
;MKKSVLRAYARLIAESGVNVQKGQEVFITAGLDQPEFVAMVVEECYRRKAKKVVVDWTYQPLTRLHVRHQSLTTMSTLDNYEEARWQHYVDTIPCRIYLLSEDPDGLR
;
A
#
# COMPACT_ATOMS: atom_id res chain seq x y z
N MET A 1 1.51 19.34 8.71
CA MET A 1 1.99 19.67 7.38
C MET A 1 0.84 20.20 6.54
N LYS A 2 1.06 21.20 5.72
CA LYS A 2 0.00 21.80 4.91
C LYS A 2 -0.48 20.83 3.84
N LYS A 3 -1.78 20.90 3.54
CA LYS A 3 -2.37 20.03 2.50
C LYS A 3 -1.72 20.21 1.13
N SER A 4 -1.33 21.42 0.79
CA SER A 4 -0.67 21.71 -0.50
C SER A 4 0.68 20.98 -0.61
N VAL A 5 1.42 20.88 0.49
CA VAL A 5 2.69 20.15 0.54
C VAL A 5 2.44 18.65 0.41
N LEU A 6 1.43 18.14 1.11
CA LEU A 6 1.08 16.72 1.01
C LEU A 6 0.63 16.34 -0.39
N ARG A 7 -0.14 17.22 -1.06
CA ARG A 7 -0.55 16.97 -2.45
C ARG A 7 0.64 16.95 -3.39
N ALA A 8 1.61 17.83 -3.19
CA ALA A 8 2.82 17.83 -3.99
C ALA A 8 3.61 16.55 -3.80
N TYR A 9 3.70 16.05 -2.58
CA TYR A 9 4.33 14.76 -2.29
C TYR A 9 3.59 13.60 -2.96
N ALA A 10 2.26 13.60 -2.86
CA ALA A 10 1.44 12.55 -3.47
C ALA A 10 1.67 12.50 -4.99
N ARG A 11 1.70 13.66 -5.62
CA ARG A 11 1.97 13.76 -7.06
C ARG A 11 3.36 13.23 -7.38
N LEU A 12 4.34 13.61 -6.58
CA LEU A 12 5.72 13.18 -6.79
C LEU A 12 5.85 11.66 -6.71
N ILE A 13 5.15 11.04 -5.76
CA ILE A 13 5.15 9.58 -5.62
C ILE A 13 4.58 8.92 -6.87
N ALA A 14 3.44 9.39 -7.35
CA ALA A 14 2.77 8.80 -8.52
C ALA A 14 3.55 9.02 -9.82
N GLU A 15 4.15 10.20 -9.98
CA GLU A 15 4.84 10.58 -11.22
C GLU A 15 6.28 10.08 -11.25
N SER A 16 7.06 10.45 -10.24
CA SER A 16 8.51 10.20 -10.24
C SER A 16 8.92 8.98 -9.44
N GLY A 17 8.17 8.67 -8.39
CA GLY A 17 8.50 7.54 -7.52
C GLY A 17 8.26 6.21 -8.21
N VAL A 18 7.04 5.98 -8.68
CA VAL A 18 6.65 4.70 -9.29
C VAL A 18 6.24 4.83 -10.75
N ASN A 19 6.13 6.05 -11.25
CA ASN A 19 5.83 6.33 -12.65
C ASN A 19 4.62 5.54 -13.17
N VAL A 20 3.47 5.78 -12.54
CA VAL A 20 2.24 5.09 -12.89
C VAL A 20 1.89 5.34 -14.35
N GLN A 21 1.64 4.26 -15.09
CA GLN A 21 1.30 4.32 -16.49
C GLN A 21 -0.20 4.15 -16.71
N LYS A 22 -0.70 4.69 -17.81
CA LYS A 22 -2.10 4.54 -18.20
C LYS A 22 -2.48 3.06 -18.27
N GLY A 23 -3.58 2.71 -17.63
CA GLY A 23 -4.09 1.34 -17.65
C GLY A 23 -3.40 0.38 -16.69
N GLN A 24 -2.46 0.87 -15.91
CA GLN A 24 -1.75 0.05 -14.95
C GLN A 24 -2.53 -0.09 -13.65
N GLU A 25 -2.45 -1.26 -13.03
CA GLU A 25 -2.97 -1.45 -11.68
C GLU A 25 -1.94 -0.99 -10.66
N VAL A 26 -2.42 -0.44 -9.55
CA VAL A 26 -1.56 0.06 -8.48
C VAL A 26 -2.00 -0.57 -7.16
N PHE A 27 -1.06 -1.13 -6.43
CA PHE A 27 -1.32 -1.69 -5.10
C PHE A 27 -0.54 -0.89 -4.06
N ILE A 28 -1.26 -0.32 -3.10
CA ILE A 28 -0.68 0.51 -2.05
C ILE A 28 -0.79 -0.22 -0.73
N THR A 29 0.32 -0.37 -0.03
CA THR A 29 0.35 -0.85 1.35
C THR A 29 0.60 0.35 2.24
N ALA A 30 -0.32 0.66 3.14
CA ALA A 30 -0.28 1.89 3.92
C ALA A 30 -0.69 1.67 5.36
N GLY A 31 -0.10 2.45 6.27
CA GLY A 31 -0.52 2.48 7.66
C GLY A 31 -1.81 3.27 7.86
N LEU A 32 -2.60 2.87 8.86
CA LEU A 32 -3.89 3.50 9.16
C LEU A 32 -3.78 4.93 9.68
N ASP A 33 -2.60 5.37 10.07
CA ASP A 33 -2.40 6.66 10.72
C ASP A 33 -2.40 7.87 9.77
N GLN A 34 -2.38 7.63 8.45
CA GLN A 34 -2.34 8.71 7.47
C GLN A 34 -3.37 8.52 6.33
N PRO A 35 -4.64 8.35 6.66
CA PRO A 35 -5.64 8.05 5.62
C PRO A 35 -5.83 9.18 4.62
N GLU A 36 -5.71 10.43 5.04
CA GLU A 36 -5.85 11.58 4.13
C GLU A 36 -4.75 11.61 3.08
N PHE A 37 -3.51 11.37 3.50
CA PHE A 37 -2.39 11.34 2.56
C PHE A 37 -2.52 10.19 1.57
N VAL A 38 -2.93 9.02 2.06
CA VAL A 38 -3.17 7.86 1.20
C VAL A 38 -4.23 8.17 0.14
N ALA A 39 -5.30 8.84 0.53
CA ALA A 39 -6.34 9.25 -0.42
C ALA A 39 -5.78 10.20 -1.49
N MET A 40 -4.87 11.08 -1.12
CA MET A 40 -4.21 11.98 -2.08
C MET A 40 -3.35 11.20 -3.08
N VAL A 41 -2.62 10.19 -2.61
CA VAL A 41 -1.81 9.33 -3.49
C VAL A 41 -2.71 8.57 -4.45
N VAL A 42 -3.80 8.01 -3.97
CA VAL A 42 -4.78 7.30 -4.81
C VAL A 42 -5.31 8.23 -5.90
N GLU A 43 -5.70 9.44 -5.53
CA GLU A 43 -6.21 10.43 -6.48
C GLU A 43 -5.16 10.73 -7.57
N GLU A 44 -3.90 10.92 -7.18
CA GLU A 44 -2.85 11.20 -8.15
C GLU A 44 -2.59 10.01 -9.09
N CYS A 45 -2.72 8.77 -8.58
CA CYS A 45 -2.62 7.59 -9.42
C CYS A 45 -3.74 7.57 -10.48
N TYR A 46 -4.96 7.88 -10.08
CA TYR A 46 -6.07 7.96 -11.04
C TYR A 46 -5.92 9.10 -12.02
N ARG A 47 -5.33 10.22 -11.61
CA ARG A 47 -5.04 11.32 -12.54
C ARG A 47 -4.06 10.90 -13.63
N ARG A 48 -3.19 9.94 -13.33
CA ARG A 48 -2.28 9.37 -14.31
C ARG A 48 -2.91 8.22 -15.09
N LYS A 49 -4.24 8.06 -14.98
CA LYS A 49 -5.00 7.06 -15.73
C LYS A 49 -4.73 5.62 -15.31
N ALA A 50 -4.43 5.40 -14.04
CA ALA A 50 -4.36 4.05 -13.48
C ALA A 50 -5.70 3.34 -13.73
N LYS A 51 -5.63 2.06 -14.05
CA LYS A 51 -6.82 1.24 -14.27
C LYS A 51 -7.57 1.00 -12.96
N LYS A 52 -6.83 0.72 -11.91
CA LYS A 52 -7.40 0.37 -10.61
C LYS A 52 -6.36 0.59 -9.52
N VAL A 53 -6.79 1.13 -8.40
CA VAL A 53 -5.92 1.30 -7.23
C VAL A 53 -6.52 0.51 -6.08
N VAL A 54 -5.73 -0.39 -5.50
CA VAL A 54 -6.13 -1.20 -4.35
C VAL A 54 -5.26 -0.78 -3.17
N VAL A 55 -5.88 -0.51 -2.02
CA VAL A 55 -5.16 -0.12 -0.81
C VAL A 55 -5.29 -1.21 0.23
N ASP A 56 -4.15 -1.69 0.72
CA ASP A 56 -4.07 -2.61 1.86
C ASP A 56 -3.62 -1.82 3.07
N TRP A 57 -4.46 -1.78 4.08
CA TRP A 57 -4.17 -1.05 5.30
C TRP A 57 -3.45 -1.94 6.30
N THR A 58 -2.45 -1.37 6.96
CA THR A 58 -1.70 -2.07 8.00
C THR A 58 -1.90 -1.36 9.34
N TYR A 59 -1.94 -2.16 10.40
CA TYR A 59 -2.09 -1.64 11.75
C TYR A 59 -1.25 -2.49 12.69
N GLN A 60 -0.19 -1.91 13.24
CA GLN A 60 0.78 -2.67 14.03
C GLN A 60 0.20 -3.47 15.19
N PRO A 61 -0.75 -2.93 15.99
CA PRO A 61 -1.34 -3.73 17.06
C PRO A 61 -2.02 -5.00 16.55
N LEU A 62 -2.61 -4.95 15.35
CA LEU A 62 -3.22 -6.11 14.73
C LEU A 62 -2.18 -7.14 14.32
N THR A 63 -1.08 -6.68 13.76
CA THR A 63 0.05 -7.54 13.39
C THR A 63 0.61 -8.26 14.61
N ARG A 64 0.75 -7.56 15.72
CA ARG A 64 1.22 -8.17 16.97
C ARG A 64 0.26 -9.23 17.48
N LEU A 65 -1.04 -8.99 17.34
CA LEU A 65 -2.05 -9.98 17.73
C LEU A 65 -1.94 -11.25 16.87
N HIS A 66 -1.73 -11.10 15.58
CA HIS A 66 -1.55 -12.25 14.69
C HIS A 66 -0.32 -13.07 15.08
N VAL A 67 0.80 -12.41 15.32
CA VAL A 67 2.04 -13.08 15.73
C VAL A 67 1.85 -13.83 17.05
N ARG A 68 1.11 -13.23 17.99
CA ARG A 68 0.89 -13.82 19.31
C ARG A 68 -0.03 -15.03 19.25
N HIS A 69 -1.03 -15.03 18.40
CA HIS A 69 -2.10 -16.03 18.42
C HIS A 69 -2.04 -17.08 17.33
N GLN A 70 -1.39 -16.79 16.21
CA GLN A 70 -1.28 -17.76 15.13
C GLN A 70 -0.10 -18.69 15.36
N SER A 71 -0.28 -19.96 14.99
CA SER A 71 0.81 -20.92 15.03
C SER A 71 1.82 -20.62 13.93
N LEU A 72 3.04 -21.13 14.10
CA LEU A 72 4.06 -20.98 13.07
C LEU A 72 3.61 -21.61 11.74
N THR A 73 2.94 -22.75 11.81
CA THR A 73 2.41 -23.41 10.62
C THR A 73 1.40 -22.52 9.90
N THR A 74 0.47 -21.93 10.64
CA THR A 74 -0.54 -21.02 10.05
C THR A 74 0.12 -19.81 9.41
N MET A 75 1.11 -19.20 10.08
CA MET A 75 1.79 -18.03 9.58
C MET A 75 2.60 -18.29 8.31
N SER A 76 3.10 -19.51 8.15
CA SER A 76 3.94 -19.86 7.01
C SER A 76 3.17 -20.53 5.86
N THR A 77 1.86 -20.71 6.01
CA THR A 77 1.02 -21.33 4.98
C THR A 77 0.30 -20.26 4.17
N LEU A 78 0.37 -20.37 2.84
CA LEU A 78 -0.39 -19.50 1.95
C LEU A 78 -1.75 -20.11 1.68
N ASP A 79 -2.80 -19.36 1.96
CA ASP A 79 -4.16 -19.77 1.63
C ASP A 79 -4.44 -19.56 0.14
N ASN A 80 -5.52 -20.16 -0.36
CA ASN A 80 -5.87 -20.09 -1.77
C ASN A 80 -6.03 -18.64 -2.27
N TYR A 81 -6.63 -17.77 -1.45
CA TYR A 81 -6.82 -16.38 -1.87
C TYR A 81 -5.48 -15.62 -1.93
N GLU A 82 -4.53 -15.96 -1.07
CA GLU A 82 -3.20 -15.35 -1.08
C GLU A 82 -2.41 -15.80 -2.31
N GLU A 83 -2.50 -17.08 -2.65
CA GLU A 83 -1.87 -17.62 -3.86
C GLU A 83 -2.45 -16.97 -5.12
N ALA A 84 -3.77 -16.81 -5.17
CA ALA A 84 -4.44 -16.16 -6.29
C ALA A 84 -3.98 -14.71 -6.44
N ARG A 85 -3.80 -14.01 -5.32
CA ARG A 85 -3.31 -12.64 -5.32
C ARG A 85 -1.88 -12.55 -5.87
N TRP A 86 -1.00 -13.45 -5.43
CA TRP A 86 0.36 -13.51 -5.94
C TRP A 86 0.40 -13.80 -7.43
N GLN A 87 -0.45 -14.72 -7.89
CA GLN A 87 -0.54 -15.04 -9.31
C GLN A 87 -0.99 -13.82 -10.11
N HIS A 88 -1.93 -13.05 -9.58
CA HIS A 88 -2.39 -11.82 -10.21
C HIS A 88 -1.23 -10.81 -10.35
N TYR A 89 -0.40 -10.67 -9.32
CA TYR A 89 0.77 -9.78 -9.39
C TYR A 89 1.74 -10.21 -10.49
N VAL A 90 1.99 -11.51 -10.61
CA VAL A 90 2.87 -12.05 -11.65
C VAL A 90 2.29 -11.76 -13.03
N ASP A 91 0.98 -11.93 -13.19
CA ASP A 91 0.32 -11.78 -14.49
C ASP A 91 0.20 -10.33 -14.93
N THR A 92 -0.02 -9.41 -14.00
CA THR A 92 -0.30 -8.00 -14.33
C THR A 92 0.89 -7.07 -14.15
N ILE A 93 1.86 -7.46 -13.34
CA ILE A 93 3.04 -6.65 -12.97
C ILE A 93 2.61 -5.23 -12.59
N PRO A 94 1.84 -5.06 -11.50
CA PRO A 94 1.34 -3.75 -11.11
C PRO A 94 2.40 -2.88 -10.46
N CYS A 95 2.13 -1.58 -10.39
CA CYS A 95 2.90 -0.69 -9.52
C CYS A 95 2.62 -1.02 -8.06
N ARG A 96 3.64 -1.02 -7.24
CA ARG A 96 3.50 -1.27 -5.79
C ARG A 96 4.09 -0.10 -5.03
N ILE A 97 3.29 0.46 -4.13
CA ILE A 97 3.67 1.61 -3.32
C ILE A 97 3.55 1.23 -1.84
N TYR A 98 4.56 1.54 -1.07
CA TYR A 98 4.56 1.32 0.37
C TYR A 98 4.59 2.67 1.07
N LEU A 99 3.52 3.00 1.77
CA LEU A 99 3.40 4.23 2.55
C LEU A 99 3.39 3.85 4.02
N LEU A 100 4.58 3.55 4.54
CA LEU A 100 4.72 3.15 5.92
C LEU A 100 4.79 4.37 6.81
N SER A 101 4.13 4.28 7.95
CA SER A 101 4.20 5.30 8.97
C SER A 101 5.60 5.35 9.55
N GLU A 102 6.20 6.53 9.55
CA GLU A 102 7.44 6.76 10.28
C GLU A 102 7.09 7.26 11.67
N ASP A 103 6.82 6.34 12.55
CA ASP A 103 6.70 6.63 13.96
C ASP A 103 8.01 6.25 14.64
N PRO A 104 8.84 7.22 15.04
CA PRO A 104 10.10 6.89 15.69
C PRO A 104 9.91 6.06 16.95
N ASP A 105 8.79 6.23 17.64
CA ASP A 105 8.47 5.44 18.83
C ASP A 105 8.04 4.02 18.46
N GLY A 106 7.44 3.85 17.30
CA GLY A 106 7.04 2.55 16.78
C GLY A 106 8.22 1.67 16.37
N LEU A 107 9.35 2.28 16.12
CA LEU A 107 10.57 1.56 15.73
C LEU A 107 11.41 1.10 16.91
N ARG A 108 11.03 1.46 18.11
CA ARG A 108 11.78 1.18 19.31
C ARG A 108 11.30 -0.05 20.07
#